data_344cbd9c8b2f2513c529163548348571
#
_entry.id   344cbd9c8b2f2513c529163548348571
#
_cell.length_a   1.000
_cell.length_b   1.000
_cell.length_c   1.000
_cell.angle_alpha   90.00
_cell.angle_beta   90.00
_cell.angle_gamma   90.00
#
_symmetry.space_group_name_H-M   'P 1'
#
loop_
_entity.id
_entity.type
_entity.pdbx_description
1 polymer ?
#
loop_
_entity_poly.entity_id
_entity_poly.type
_entity_poly.pdbx_seq_one_letter_code
_entity_poly.pdbx_strand_id
1 'polypeptide(L)'
;MKPKSRLSELLSQRVLLLDGATGTEIQKFGLEEEDFRRTLEIESNSELRGNNDLLVLTRPDVIERLHRSYLDAGADIITTCTFNAQAISQSDYGTEHLVDRINYEGARLARRVADEYGNRFVAGTMGPTTRLLSISDDAEHPERRAITYDELLEAYKRQALKLVEGGVDILLIETALDPINAKAGVSAARYAKETTGREEVLIMVSATVTDANARVLSGQS
;
A
#
# COMPACT_ATOMS: atom_id res chain seq x y z
N MET A 1 -21.01 -18.82 13.99
CA MET A 1 -20.65 -17.48 13.48
C MET A 1 -19.22 -17.18 13.96
N LYS A 2 -18.28 -16.86 13.06
CA LYS A 2 -16.95 -16.36 13.48
C LYS A 2 -17.15 -15.04 14.25
N PRO A 3 -16.40 -14.79 15.34
CA PRO A 3 -16.49 -13.52 16.06
C PRO A 3 -16.15 -12.37 15.08
N LYS A 4 -16.96 -11.32 15.10
CA LYS A 4 -16.67 -10.11 14.33
C LYS A 4 -15.39 -9.48 14.90
N SER A 5 -14.50 -9.00 14.02
CA SER A 5 -13.36 -8.20 14.47
C SER A 5 -13.87 -6.93 15.14
N ARG A 6 -13.12 -6.39 16.10
CA ARG A 6 -13.44 -5.11 16.74
C ARG A 6 -13.65 -3.98 15.74
N LEU A 7 -12.87 -3.98 14.67
CA LEU A 7 -13.00 -3.01 13.56
C LEU A 7 -14.38 -3.12 12.91
N SER A 8 -14.85 -4.35 12.61
CA SER A 8 -16.19 -4.58 12.02
C SER A 8 -17.31 -4.15 12.94
N GLU A 9 -17.14 -4.28 14.25
CA GLU A 9 -18.12 -3.81 15.24
C GLU A 9 -18.20 -2.29 15.25
N LEU A 10 -17.07 -1.60 15.27
CA LEU A 10 -17.01 -0.14 15.25
C LEU A 10 -17.57 0.45 13.96
N LEU A 11 -17.26 -0.14 12.81
CA LEU A 11 -17.81 0.26 11.50
C LEU A 11 -19.34 0.15 11.45
N SER A 12 -19.95 -0.74 12.24
CA SER A 12 -21.42 -0.83 12.35
C SER A 12 -22.05 0.23 13.27
N GLN A 13 -21.24 0.91 14.08
CA GLN A 13 -21.70 1.87 15.08
C GLN A 13 -21.47 3.32 14.70
N ARG A 14 -20.38 3.62 14.00
CA ARG A 14 -20.00 4.98 13.62
C ARG A 14 -19.09 5.00 12.38
N VAL A 15 -18.96 6.18 11.79
CA VAL A 15 -17.94 6.47 10.78
C VAL A 15 -16.56 6.44 11.44
N LEU A 16 -15.59 5.81 10.76
CA LEU A 16 -14.19 5.83 11.14
C LEU A 16 -13.42 6.75 10.17
N LEU A 17 -12.49 7.51 10.73
CA LEU A 17 -11.66 8.43 9.95
C LEU A 17 -10.37 7.73 9.53
N LEU A 18 -10.15 7.66 8.22
CA LEU A 18 -8.87 7.27 7.64
C LEU A 18 -7.94 8.49 7.65
N ASP A 19 -6.64 8.26 7.77
CA ASP A 19 -5.63 9.29 7.59
C ASP A 19 -5.63 9.87 6.16
N GLY A 20 -4.70 10.76 5.86
CA GLY A 20 -4.66 11.50 4.59
C GLY A 20 -3.36 11.31 3.83
N ALA A 21 -3.03 12.32 3.03
CA ALA A 21 -1.96 12.31 2.04
C ALA A 21 -0.57 12.07 2.63
N THR A 22 -0.01 10.88 2.45
CA THR A 22 1.35 10.52 2.87
C THR A 22 2.42 11.28 2.07
N GLY A 23 2.35 11.26 0.74
CA GLY A 23 3.37 11.86 -0.12
C GLY A 23 3.54 13.36 0.10
N THR A 24 2.43 14.10 0.17
CA THR A 24 2.44 15.55 0.40
C THR A 24 3.03 15.92 1.77
N GLU A 25 2.75 15.12 2.80
CA GLU A 25 3.32 15.35 4.13
C GLU A 25 4.82 15.04 4.16
N ILE A 26 5.28 13.98 3.48
CA ILE A 26 6.71 13.66 3.35
C ILE A 26 7.48 14.81 2.69
N GLN A 27 6.92 15.46 1.66
CA GLN A 27 7.56 16.58 0.97
C GLN A 27 7.93 17.74 1.91
N LYS A 28 7.16 17.96 2.98
CA LYS A 28 7.43 19.01 3.97
C LYS A 28 8.73 18.80 4.76
N PHE A 29 9.29 17.61 4.75
CA PHE A 29 10.56 17.30 5.44
C PHE A 29 11.79 17.67 4.61
N GLY A 30 11.65 18.03 3.33
CA GLY A 30 12.76 18.44 2.46
C GLY A 30 13.85 17.36 2.33
N LEU A 31 13.45 16.10 2.18
CA LEU A 31 14.38 14.97 2.09
C LEU A 31 15.16 14.99 0.77
N GLU A 32 16.44 14.66 0.85
CA GLU A 32 17.34 14.57 -0.30
C GLU A 32 17.71 13.09 -0.60
N GLU A 33 18.44 12.84 -1.69
CA GLU A 33 18.80 11.48 -2.15
C GLU A 33 19.47 10.64 -1.05
N GLU A 34 20.32 11.25 -0.24
CA GLU A 34 21.03 10.59 0.87
C GLU A 34 20.07 10.03 1.93
N ASP A 35 18.93 10.68 2.13
CA ASP A 35 17.90 10.20 3.08
C ASP A 35 17.27 8.89 2.60
N PHE A 36 17.12 8.72 1.28
CA PHE A 36 16.55 7.50 0.68
C PHE A 36 17.56 6.34 0.61
N ARG A 37 18.88 6.64 0.65
CA ARG A 37 19.95 5.62 0.64
C ARG A 37 20.43 5.24 2.02
N ARG A 38 20.21 6.08 3.00
CA ARG A 38 20.75 5.98 4.35
C ARG A 38 20.57 4.58 4.94
N THR A 39 21.64 3.99 5.44
CA THR A 39 21.67 2.66 6.09
C THR A 39 21.39 1.45 5.17
N LEU A 40 21.13 1.64 3.91
CA LEU A 40 20.95 0.57 2.95
C LEU A 40 22.13 0.50 1.98
N GLU A 41 22.75 -0.66 1.89
CA GLU A 41 23.68 -0.96 0.80
C GLU A 41 22.86 -1.25 -0.47
N ILE A 42 22.34 -0.19 -1.10
CA ILE A 42 21.58 -0.31 -2.34
C ILE A 42 22.56 -0.13 -3.50
N GLU A 43 22.82 -1.19 -4.22
CA GLU A 43 23.66 -1.20 -5.44
C GLU A 43 22.96 -0.57 -6.67
N SER A 44 21.83 0.11 -6.47
CA SER A 44 21.11 0.77 -7.55
C SER A 44 21.81 2.07 -7.96
N ASN A 45 22.05 2.22 -9.26
CA ASN A 45 22.50 3.48 -9.87
C ASN A 45 21.34 4.44 -10.14
N SER A 46 20.09 4.03 -9.90
CA SER A 46 18.89 4.86 -10.08
C SER A 46 18.82 5.90 -8.97
N GLU A 47 18.26 7.07 -9.28
CA GLU A 47 17.86 8.03 -8.27
C GLU A 47 16.72 7.40 -7.42
N LEU A 48 16.89 7.39 -6.10
CA LEU A 48 15.91 6.82 -5.16
C LEU A 48 14.97 7.87 -4.58
N ARG A 49 15.30 9.14 -4.73
CA ARG A 49 14.46 10.25 -4.30
C ARG A 49 13.07 10.14 -4.96
N GLY A 50 12.03 10.17 -4.12
CA GLY A 50 10.65 9.94 -4.54
C GLY A 50 10.14 8.52 -4.32
N ASN A 51 11.01 7.53 -4.05
CA ASN A 51 10.60 6.22 -3.58
C ASN A 51 10.27 6.28 -2.08
N ASN A 52 9.13 6.89 -1.75
CA ASN A 52 8.75 7.14 -0.36
C ASN A 52 8.62 5.87 0.48
N ASP A 53 8.37 4.72 -0.14
CA ASP A 53 8.22 3.45 0.56
C ASP A 53 9.54 2.97 1.19
N LEU A 54 10.69 3.39 0.64
CA LEU A 54 12.01 3.13 1.24
C LEU A 54 12.18 3.81 2.60
N LEU A 55 11.47 4.91 2.85
CA LEU A 55 11.62 5.69 4.09
C LEU A 55 11.24 4.89 5.34
N VAL A 56 10.44 3.85 5.21
CA VAL A 56 10.18 2.93 6.34
C VAL A 56 11.45 2.24 6.83
N LEU A 57 12.48 2.11 5.97
CA LEU A 57 13.76 1.50 6.28
C LEU A 57 14.84 2.55 6.55
N THR A 58 14.85 3.63 5.79
CA THR A 58 15.94 4.63 5.80
C THR A 58 15.67 5.79 6.74
N ARG A 59 14.41 6.22 6.86
CA ARG A 59 13.96 7.32 7.71
C ARG A 59 12.67 6.97 8.46
N PRO A 60 12.66 5.88 9.25
CA PRO A 60 11.48 5.48 10.02
C PRO A 60 10.99 6.59 10.97
N ASP A 61 11.90 7.46 11.43
CA ASP A 61 11.58 8.64 12.25
C ASP A 61 10.60 9.61 11.55
N VAL A 62 10.73 9.78 10.23
CA VAL A 62 9.85 10.65 9.43
C VAL A 62 8.47 10.01 9.33
N ILE A 63 8.40 8.73 9.01
CA ILE A 63 7.13 7.99 8.87
C ILE A 63 6.41 7.90 10.22
N GLU A 64 7.14 7.65 11.30
CA GLU A 64 6.57 7.64 12.65
C GLU A 64 5.93 8.99 13.02
N ARG A 65 6.62 10.10 12.76
CA ARG A 65 6.08 11.45 12.99
C ARG A 65 4.83 11.72 12.17
N LEU A 66 4.80 11.25 10.93
CA LEU A 66 3.63 11.37 10.06
C LEU A 66 2.44 10.61 10.64
N HIS A 67 2.61 9.35 11.01
CA HIS A 67 1.56 8.56 11.65
C HIS A 67 1.02 9.23 12.91
N ARG A 68 1.91 9.71 13.79
CA ARG A 68 1.53 10.44 15.01
C ARG A 68 0.70 11.68 14.70
N SER A 69 1.09 12.46 13.69
CA SER A 69 0.36 13.69 13.35
C SER A 69 -1.08 13.43 12.94
N TYR A 70 -1.35 12.33 12.22
CA TYR A 70 -2.71 11.94 11.87
C TYR A 70 -3.51 11.39 13.06
N LEU A 71 -2.86 10.61 13.91
CA LEU A 71 -3.51 10.08 15.12
C LEU A 71 -3.82 11.20 16.11
N ASP A 72 -2.94 12.18 16.28
CA ASP A 72 -3.16 13.39 17.09
C ASP A 72 -4.33 14.23 16.55
N ALA A 73 -4.49 14.26 15.21
CA ALA A 73 -5.63 14.91 14.55
C ALA A 73 -6.93 14.12 14.67
N GLY A 74 -6.91 12.91 15.22
CA GLY A 74 -8.08 12.10 15.50
C GLY A 74 -8.37 10.97 14.48
N ALA A 75 -7.46 10.62 13.59
CA ALA A 75 -7.63 9.48 12.70
C ALA A 75 -7.84 8.18 13.50
N ASP A 76 -8.79 7.37 13.07
CA ASP A 76 -9.05 6.04 13.63
C ASP A 76 -8.21 4.96 12.97
N ILE A 77 -7.86 5.17 11.71
CA ILE A 77 -7.12 4.24 10.85
C ILE A 77 -5.96 5.01 10.23
N ILE A 78 -4.75 4.47 10.32
CA ILE A 78 -3.58 4.98 9.59
C ILE A 78 -3.17 3.99 8.51
N THR A 79 -2.66 4.51 7.39
CA THR A 79 -2.17 3.72 6.26
C THR A 79 -0.67 3.49 6.37
N THR A 80 -0.19 2.31 5.96
CA THR A 80 1.25 2.05 5.87
C THR A 80 1.88 2.83 4.71
N CYS A 81 3.14 3.23 4.83
CA CYS A 81 3.90 3.82 3.73
C CYS A 81 4.44 2.72 2.81
N THR A 82 3.53 2.06 2.07
CA THR A 82 3.82 0.88 1.23
C THR A 82 3.06 0.92 -0.10
N PHE A 83 2.66 2.11 -0.55
CA PHE A 83 1.81 2.31 -1.72
C PHE A 83 2.37 1.65 -2.99
N ASN A 84 3.65 1.84 -3.28
CA ASN A 84 4.37 1.26 -4.42
C ASN A 84 5.27 0.08 -4.02
N ALA A 85 5.10 -0.48 -2.81
CA ALA A 85 5.99 -1.51 -2.27
C ALA A 85 5.72 -2.91 -2.84
N GLN A 86 5.49 -3.02 -4.14
CA GLN A 86 5.43 -4.29 -4.87
C GLN A 86 6.55 -4.37 -5.92
N ALA A 87 6.95 -5.58 -6.29
CA ALA A 87 8.16 -5.81 -7.09
C ALA A 87 8.16 -5.07 -8.44
N ILE A 88 6.99 -4.90 -9.06
CA ILE A 88 6.83 -4.26 -10.37
C ILE A 88 7.22 -2.78 -10.29
N SER A 89 6.69 -2.02 -9.32
CA SER A 89 7.04 -0.60 -9.15
C SER A 89 8.43 -0.41 -8.55
N GLN A 90 8.85 -1.29 -7.62
CA GLN A 90 10.18 -1.20 -7.03
C GLN A 90 11.30 -1.53 -8.00
N SER A 91 11.03 -2.29 -9.08
CA SER A 91 12.01 -2.53 -10.15
C SER A 91 12.41 -1.25 -10.90
N ASP A 92 11.53 -0.25 -10.96
CA ASP A 92 11.85 1.05 -11.58
C ASP A 92 12.99 1.78 -10.82
N TYR A 93 13.23 1.40 -9.56
CA TYR A 93 14.30 1.91 -8.69
C TYR A 93 15.44 0.90 -8.45
N GLY A 94 15.32 -0.35 -8.96
CA GLY A 94 16.27 -1.44 -8.65
C GLY A 94 16.21 -1.91 -7.19
N THR A 95 15.08 -1.74 -6.55
CA THR A 95 14.84 -2.04 -5.12
C THR A 95 13.83 -3.15 -4.87
N GLU A 96 13.46 -3.93 -5.90
CA GLU A 96 12.52 -5.05 -5.83
C GLU A 96 12.93 -6.15 -4.84
N HIS A 97 14.21 -6.26 -4.53
CA HIS A 97 14.74 -7.20 -3.53
C HIS A 97 14.37 -6.79 -2.09
N LEU A 98 14.02 -5.51 -1.86
CA LEU A 98 13.64 -4.98 -0.54
C LEU A 98 12.13 -5.08 -0.25
N VAL A 99 11.31 -5.51 -1.21
CA VAL A 99 9.84 -5.50 -1.11
C VAL A 99 9.32 -6.17 0.16
N ASP A 100 9.84 -7.34 0.52
CA ASP A 100 9.41 -8.03 1.74
C ASP A 100 9.69 -7.22 2.99
N ARG A 101 10.88 -6.64 3.06
CA ARG A 101 11.33 -5.84 4.21
C ARG A 101 10.54 -4.54 4.31
N ILE A 102 10.32 -3.84 3.20
CA ILE A 102 9.53 -2.60 3.17
C ILE A 102 8.12 -2.84 3.70
N ASN A 103 7.41 -3.86 3.19
CA ASN A 103 6.04 -4.13 3.60
C ASN A 103 5.94 -4.59 5.07
N TYR A 104 6.82 -5.49 5.47
CA TYR A 104 6.82 -5.99 6.84
C TYR A 104 7.15 -4.90 7.85
N GLU A 105 8.24 -4.14 7.65
CA GLU A 105 8.64 -3.07 8.56
C GLU A 105 7.69 -1.87 8.51
N GLY A 106 7.13 -1.55 7.33
CA GLY A 106 6.11 -0.51 7.21
C GLY A 106 4.85 -0.83 8.01
N ALA A 107 4.37 -2.07 7.94
CA ALA A 107 3.23 -2.52 8.74
C ALA A 107 3.56 -2.54 10.24
N ARG A 108 4.73 -3.03 10.64
CA ARG A 108 5.18 -3.04 12.04
C ARG A 108 5.33 -1.65 12.62
N LEU A 109 5.88 -0.72 11.85
CA LEU A 109 6.05 0.67 12.25
C LEU A 109 4.67 1.31 12.54
N ALA A 110 3.74 1.19 11.59
CA ALA A 110 2.39 1.72 11.75
C ALA A 110 1.67 1.06 12.94
N ARG A 111 1.78 -0.28 13.09
CA ARG A 111 1.17 -1.01 14.21
C ARG A 111 1.70 -0.54 15.55
N ARG A 112 3.02 -0.40 15.71
CA ARG A 112 3.65 0.09 16.94
C ARG A 112 3.10 1.46 17.33
N VAL A 113 3.03 2.39 16.36
CA VAL A 113 2.53 3.75 16.62
C VAL A 113 1.03 3.71 16.97
N ALA A 114 0.23 2.95 16.23
CA ALA A 114 -1.21 2.85 16.49
C ALA A 114 -1.52 2.25 17.89
N ASP A 115 -0.72 1.30 18.35
CA ASP A 115 -0.88 0.68 19.68
C ASP A 115 -0.70 1.67 20.82
N GLU A 116 0.15 2.68 20.66
CA GLU A 116 0.35 3.72 21.67
C GLU A 116 -0.88 4.63 21.86
N TYR A 117 -1.72 4.74 20.81
CA TYR A 117 -2.96 5.52 20.84
C TYR A 117 -4.19 4.69 21.22
N GLY A 118 -4.00 3.44 21.60
CA GLY A 118 -5.09 2.53 21.97
C GLY A 118 -5.89 2.11 20.73
N ASN A 119 -7.19 2.23 20.75
CA ASN A 119 -8.13 1.71 19.77
C ASN A 119 -7.97 2.30 18.36
N ARG A 120 -6.79 2.13 17.74
CA ARG A 120 -6.48 2.56 16.38
C ARG A 120 -6.15 1.36 15.50
N PHE A 121 -6.39 1.50 14.22
CA PHE A 121 -6.25 0.44 13.24
C PHE A 121 -5.20 0.80 12.19
N VAL A 122 -4.67 -0.23 11.55
CA VAL A 122 -3.65 -0.10 10.51
C VAL A 122 -4.19 -0.69 9.21
N ALA A 123 -4.19 0.11 8.14
CA ALA A 123 -4.48 -0.32 6.80
C ALA A 123 -3.16 -0.50 6.02
N GLY A 124 -2.89 -1.72 5.60
CA GLY A 124 -1.77 -2.04 4.71
C GLY A 124 -2.10 -1.59 3.29
N THR A 125 -1.45 -0.54 2.84
CA THR A 125 -1.70 0.07 1.54
C THR A 125 -1.06 -0.73 0.41
N MET A 126 -1.88 -1.06 -0.59
CA MET A 126 -1.52 -1.73 -1.83
C MET A 126 -1.99 -0.85 -2.99
N GLY A 127 -1.11 0.01 -3.51
CA GLY A 127 -1.42 0.91 -4.61
C GLY A 127 -1.42 0.21 -5.97
N PRO A 128 -1.80 0.91 -7.05
CA PRO A 128 -1.67 0.39 -8.40
C PRO A 128 -0.19 0.21 -8.72
N THR A 129 0.11 -0.71 -9.62
CA THR A 129 1.46 -0.83 -10.17
C THR A 129 1.70 0.24 -11.24
N THR A 130 2.95 0.46 -11.61
CA THR A 130 3.32 1.28 -12.75
C THR A 130 2.93 0.65 -14.10
N ARG A 131 2.33 -0.55 -14.07
CA ARG A 131 1.83 -1.29 -15.24
C ARG A 131 0.36 -1.62 -15.06
N LEU A 132 -0.47 -1.29 -16.07
CA LEU A 132 -1.92 -1.52 -16.06
C LEU A 132 -2.27 -2.64 -17.06
N LEU A 133 -3.15 -3.56 -16.65
CA LEU A 133 -3.54 -4.69 -17.49
C LEU A 133 -4.57 -4.33 -18.57
N SER A 134 -5.41 -3.31 -18.32
CA SER A 134 -6.43 -2.88 -19.29
C SER A 134 -5.91 -1.91 -20.33
N ILE A 135 -4.73 -1.33 -20.15
CA ILE A 135 -4.17 -0.30 -21.02
C ILE A 135 -2.83 -0.81 -21.57
N SER A 136 -2.60 -0.62 -22.87
CA SER A 136 -1.31 -0.87 -23.51
C SER A 136 -0.48 0.43 -23.52
N ASP A 137 0.80 0.30 -23.23
CA ASP A 137 1.77 1.40 -23.39
C ASP A 137 2.22 1.54 -24.87
N ASP A 138 1.87 0.55 -25.72
CA ASP A 138 2.22 0.49 -27.14
C ASP A 138 0.97 0.81 -27.99
N ALA A 139 0.92 2.01 -28.54
CA ALA A 139 -0.20 2.44 -29.39
C ALA A 139 -0.26 1.70 -30.74
N GLU A 140 0.86 1.16 -31.23
CA GLU A 140 0.91 0.40 -32.50
C GLU A 140 0.51 -1.07 -32.26
N HIS A 141 0.66 -1.57 -31.05
CA HIS A 141 0.32 -2.93 -30.66
C HIS A 141 -0.58 -2.94 -29.40
N PRO A 142 -1.83 -2.47 -29.51
CA PRO A 142 -2.73 -2.33 -28.35
C PRO A 142 -3.12 -3.67 -27.71
N GLU A 143 -2.86 -4.79 -28.35
CA GLU A 143 -3.04 -6.14 -27.80
C GLU A 143 -1.91 -6.53 -26.82
N ARG A 144 -0.76 -5.87 -26.87
CA ARG A 144 0.36 -6.14 -25.96
C ARG A 144 0.13 -5.55 -24.60
N ARG A 145 0.58 -6.27 -23.59
CA ARG A 145 0.57 -5.82 -22.19
C ARG A 145 1.98 -5.89 -21.63
N ALA A 146 2.33 -4.90 -20.81
CA ALA A 146 3.65 -4.83 -20.17
C ALA A 146 3.86 -5.95 -19.15
N ILE A 147 2.78 -6.49 -18.59
CA ILE A 147 2.78 -7.61 -17.64
C ILE A 147 1.57 -8.51 -17.87
N THR A 148 1.63 -9.74 -17.35
CA THR A 148 0.51 -10.66 -17.29
C THR A 148 -0.26 -10.52 -15.98
N TYR A 149 -1.50 -11.06 -15.94
CA TYR A 149 -2.29 -11.11 -14.71
C TYR A 149 -1.60 -11.93 -13.62
N ASP A 150 -0.93 -13.03 -13.97
CA ASP A 150 -0.27 -13.91 -13.01
C ASP A 150 0.96 -13.24 -12.39
N GLU A 151 1.76 -12.52 -13.17
CA GLU A 151 2.88 -11.73 -12.65
C GLU A 151 2.41 -10.65 -11.68
N LEU A 152 1.33 -9.93 -12.03
CA LEU A 152 0.74 -8.93 -11.16
C LEU A 152 0.18 -9.55 -9.87
N LEU A 153 -0.53 -10.68 -9.99
CA LEU A 153 -1.08 -11.40 -8.85
C LEU A 153 0.02 -11.86 -7.88
N GLU A 154 1.13 -12.41 -8.38
CA GLU A 154 2.25 -12.82 -7.54
C GLU A 154 2.93 -11.64 -6.85
N ALA A 155 3.10 -10.50 -7.54
CA ALA A 155 3.65 -9.29 -6.93
C ALA A 155 2.76 -8.80 -5.77
N TYR A 156 1.45 -8.78 -5.95
CA TYR A 156 0.50 -8.40 -4.88
C TYR A 156 0.41 -9.45 -3.77
N LYS A 157 0.51 -10.75 -4.05
CA LYS A 157 0.53 -11.78 -3.01
C LYS A 157 1.71 -11.60 -2.07
N ARG A 158 2.89 -11.35 -2.64
CA ARG A 158 4.11 -11.10 -1.86
C ARG A 158 3.94 -9.89 -0.93
N GLN A 159 3.40 -8.79 -1.46
CA GLN A 159 3.10 -7.59 -0.70
C GLN A 159 2.09 -7.86 0.43
N ALA A 160 0.93 -8.44 0.09
CA ALA A 160 -0.16 -8.68 1.04
C ALA A 160 0.26 -9.60 2.19
N LEU A 161 1.03 -10.67 1.90
CA LEU A 161 1.57 -11.57 2.93
C LEU A 161 2.40 -10.81 3.95
N LYS A 162 3.33 -9.96 3.51
CA LYS A 162 4.22 -9.23 4.41
C LYS A 162 3.50 -8.15 5.21
N LEU A 163 2.49 -7.52 4.64
CA LEU A 163 1.62 -6.60 5.36
C LEU A 163 0.85 -7.31 6.49
N VAL A 164 0.27 -8.48 6.20
CA VAL A 164 -0.46 -9.27 7.22
C VAL A 164 0.48 -9.78 8.31
N GLU A 165 1.66 -10.28 7.96
CA GLU A 165 2.70 -10.71 8.90
C GLU A 165 3.17 -9.55 9.79
N GLY A 166 3.22 -8.32 9.25
CA GLY A 166 3.57 -7.10 9.97
C GLY A 166 2.46 -6.56 10.90
N GLY A 167 1.24 -7.11 10.83
CA GLY A 167 0.18 -6.86 11.80
C GLY A 167 -0.88 -5.85 11.39
N VAL A 168 -1.19 -5.72 10.10
CA VAL A 168 -2.29 -4.86 9.65
C VAL A 168 -3.65 -5.44 10.00
N ASP A 169 -4.65 -4.56 10.16
CA ASP A 169 -6.06 -4.89 10.38
C ASP A 169 -6.86 -4.91 9.06
N ILE A 170 -6.36 -4.20 8.07
CA ILE A 170 -7.00 -4.01 6.77
C ILE A 170 -5.93 -4.19 5.67
N LEU A 171 -6.28 -4.87 4.58
CA LEU A 171 -5.57 -4.77 3.31
C LEU A 171 -6.35 -3.80 2.41
N LEU A 172 -5.76 -2.65 2.11
CA LEU A 172 -6.38 -1.57 1.34
C LEU A 172 -5.81 -1.55 -0.08
N ILE A 173 -6.62 -2.01 -1.04
CA ILE A 173 -6.34 -1.82 -2.47
C ILE A 173 -6.74 -0.38 -2.80
N GLU A 174 -5.74 0.49 -2.89
CA GLU A 174 -5.92 1.94 -2.98
C GLU A 174 -5.67 2.44 -4.41
N THR A 175 -6.35 3.53 -4.76
CA THR A 175 -6.20 4.19 -6.07
C THR A 175 -6.48 3.21 -7.23
N ALA A 176 -7.54 2.41 -7.11
CA ALA A 176 -7.88 1.42 -8.12
C ALA A 176 -8.34 2.11 -9.41
N LEU A 177 -7.39 2.33 -10.32
CA LEU A 177 -7.57 2.95 -11.64
C LEU A 177 -7.98 1.94 -12.71
N ASP A 178 -7.64 0.66 -12.50
CA ASP A 178 -7.87 -0.46 -13.39
C ASP A 178 -8.56 -1.60 -12.62
N PRO A 179 -9.80 -2.00 -12.98
CA PRO A 179 -10.52 -3.07 -12.30
C PRO A 179 -9.83 -4.43 -12.37
N ILE A 180 -9.01 -4.71 -13.40
CA ILE A 180 -8.29 -5.97 -13.50
C ILE A 180 -7.14 -5.96 -12.47
N ASN A 181 -6.41 -4.86 -12.35
CA ASN A 181 -5.40 -4.69 -11.30
C ASN A 181 -6.03 -4.80 -9.90
N ALA A 182 -7.17 -4.14 -9.68
CA ALA A 182 -7.90 -4.22 -8.42
C ALA A 182 -8.36 -5.67 -8.10
N LYS A 183 -8.81 -6.42 -9.10
CA LYS A 183 -9.18 -7.84 -8.95
C LYS A 183 -7.98 -8.70 -8.55
N ALA A 184 -6.81 -8.46 -9.13
CA ALA A 184 -5.58 -9.14 -8.72
C ALA A 184 -5.23 -8.81 -7.26
N GLY A 185 -5.33 -7.53 -6.86
CA GLY A 185 -5.11 -7.09 -5.48
C GLY A 185 -6.07 -7.76 -4.48
N VAL A 186 -7.36 -7.83 -4.79
CA VAL A 186 -8.36 -8.53 -3.94
C VAL A 186 -8.08 -10.03 -3.86
N SER A 187 -7.68 -10.66 -4.97
CA SER A 187 -7.32 -12.09 -4.99
C SER A 187 -6.08 -12.36 -4.13
N ALA A 188 -5.08 -11.48 -4.22
CA ALA A 188 -3.87 -11.54 -3.40
C ALA A 188 -4.18 -11.34 -1.91
N ALA A 189 -5.05 -10.39 -1.57
CA ALA A 189 -5.47 -10.14 -0.20
C ALA A 189 -6.20 -11.35 0.42
N ARG A 190 -7.08 -12.02 -0.34
CA ARG A 190 -7.72 -13.25 0.09
C ARG A 190 -6.71 -14.37 0.34
N TYR A 191 -5.80 -14.56 -0.63
CA TYR A 191 -4.72 -15.54 -0.50
C TYR A 191 -3.88 -15.31 0.78
N ALA A 192 -3.49 -14.04 1.05
CA ALA A 192 -2.70 -13.72 2.24
C ALA A 192 -3.45 -14.05 3.55
N LYS A 193 -4.74 -13.72 3.63
CA LYS A 193 -5.58 -14.05 4.79
C LYS A 193 -5.69 -15.57 5.03
N GLU A 194 -5.95 -16.33 3.97
CA GLU A 194 -6.06 -17.79 4.03
C GLU A 194 -4.73 -18.43 4.44
N THR A 195 -3.62 -17.99 3.82
CA THR A 195 -2.29 -18.54 4.08
C THR A 195 -1.81 -18.26 5.51
N THR A 196 -2.11 -17.08 6.04
CA THR A 196 -1.70 -16.67 7.40
C THR A 196 -2.70 -17.05 8.48
N GLY A 197 -3.88 -17.53 8.13
CA GLY A 197 -4.97 -17.80 9.06
C GLY A 197 -5.59 -16.53 9.69
N ARG A 198 -5.28 -15.35 9.16
CA ARG A 198 -5.73 -14.04 9.67
C ARG A 198 -7.07 -13.63 9.05
N GLU A 199 -8.08 -14.43 9.26
CA GLU A 199 -9.41 -14.23 8.69
C GLU A 199 -10.10 -12.93 9.12
N GLU A 200 -9.71 -12.37 10.26
CA GLU A 200 -10.23 -11.12 10.80
C GLU A 200 -9.76 -9.87 10.04
N VAL A 201 -8.67 -9.95 9.27
CA VAL A 201 -8.18 -8.84 8.44
C VAL A 201 -9.24 -8.49 7.39
N LEU A 202 -9.63 -7.23 7.31
CA LEU A 202 -10.60 -6.76 6.32
C LEU A 202 -9.94 -6.45 4.99
N ILE A 203 -10.71 -6.52 3.91
CA ILE A 203 -10.29 -6.08 2.57
C ILE A 203 -11.11 -4.86 2.21
N MET A 204 -10.43 -3.76 1.89
CA MET A 204 -11.04 -2.52 1.39
C MET A 204 -10.52 -2.23 -0.01
N VAL A 205 -11.37 -1.63 -0.84
CA VAL A 205 -11.00 -1.14 -2.17
C VAL A 205 -11.42 0.31 -2.29
N SER A 206 -10.48 1.17 -2.68
CA SER A 206 -10.71 2.57 -2.98
C SER A 206 -10.52 2.82 -4.47
N ALA A 207 -11.63 2.95 -5.20
CA ALA A 207 -11.62 3.22 -6.64
C ALA A 207 -11.37 4.70 -6.92
N THR A 208 -10.58 4.98 -7.96
CA THR A 208 -10.33 6.34 -8.43
C THR A 208 -11.14 6.61 -9.69
N VAL A 209 -12.11 7.48 -9.56
CA VAL A 209 -12.95 7.96 -10.67
C VAL A 209 -12.24 9.13 -11.35
N THR A 210 -12.08 9.06 -12.66
CA THR A 210 -11.28 10.00 -13.44
C THR A 210 -12.10 11.00 -14.26
N ASP A 211 -13.41 10.76 -14.41
CA ASP A 211 -14.27 11.64 -15.19
C ASP A 211 -15.64 11.91 -14.53
N ALA A 212 -16.39 12.84 -15.12
CA ALA A 212 -17.73 13.21 -14.65
C ALA A 212 -18.81 12.11 -14.84
N ASN A 213 -18.49 11.04 -15.59
CA ASN A 213 -19.38 9.90 -15.82
C ASN A 213 -19.10 8.74 -14.84
N ALA A 214 -18.34 9.00 -13.78
CA ALA A 214 -17.96 8.03 -12.78
C ALA A 214 -17.18 6.82 -13.33
N ARG A 215 -16.28 7.06 -14.31
CA ARG A 215 -15.44 6.02 -14.92
C ARG A 215 -14.04 6.04 -14.32
N VAL A 216 -13.48 4.86 -14.15
CA VAL A 216 -12.06 4.68 -13.86
C VAL A 216 -11.22 4.91 -15.13
N LEU A 217 -9.90 5.01 -15.01
CA LEU A 217 -8.99 5.31 -16.12
C LEU A 217 -9.13 4.33 -17.29
N SER A 218 -9.38 3.06 -17.02
CA SER A 218 -9.61 2.01 -18.03
C SER A 218 -11.02 2.01 -18.64
N GLY A 219 -11.89 2.99 -18.28
CA GLY A 219 -13.17 3.27 -18.92
C GLY A 219 -14.39 2.57 -18.32
N GLN A 220 -14.25 1.68 -17.34
CA GLN A 220 -15.35 1.03 -16.64
C GLN A 220 -16.01 2.00 -15.63
N SER A 221 -17.31 1.82 -15.40
CA SER A 221 -18.15 2.58 -14.47
C SER A 221 -18.62 1.72 -13.30
#